data_18f26a8b8172b48dbc623fd66daf42fb
#
_entry.id   18f26a8b8172b48dbc623fd66daf42fb
#
_cell.length_a   1.000
_cell.length_b   1.000
_cell.length_c   1.000
_cell.angle_alpha   90.00
_cell.angle_beta   90.00
_cell.angle_gamma   90.00
#
_symmetry.space_group_name_H-M   'P 1'
#
loop_
_entity.id
_entity.type
_entity.pdbx_description
1 polymer ?
#
loop_
_entity_poly.entity_id
_entity_poly.type
_entity_poly.pdbx_seq_one_letter_code
_entity_poly.pdbx_strand_id
1 'polypeptide(L)' 'MPKIKIKDLETVPATKAKTLFGELLHQTSVEGRKFLIDRHGKPVSVILSYREYQELLRKAESSAPLRNP' A
#
# COMPACT_ATOMS: atom_id res chain seq x y z
N MET A 1 8.54 -4.36 -15.24
CA MET A 1 7.98 -3.34 -14.57
C MET A 1 6.93 -3.78 -13.63
N PRO A 2 7.19 -3.61 -12.41
CA PRO A 2 6.27 -4.14 -11.42
C PRO A 2 4.99 -3.33 -11.39
N LYS A 3 3.92 -4.06 -11.28
CA LYS A 3 2.65 -3.46 -11.10
C LYS A 3 2.11 -3.99 -9.83
N ILE A 4 1.55 -3.15 -8.99
CA ILE A 4 0.95 -3.59 -7.76
C ILE A 4 -0.47 -3.99 -8.05
N LYS A 5 -0.78 -5.23 -7.75
CA LYS A 5 -2.12 -5.74 -7.92
C LYS A 5 -2.68 -6.07 -6.57
N ILE A 6 -3.99 -6.16 -6.48
CA ILE A 6 -4.61 -6.48 -5.21
C ILE A 6 -4.07 -7.76 -4.62
N LYS A 7 -3.79 -8.75 -5.44
CA LYS A 7 -3.28 -10.00 -4.91
C LYS A 7 -1.86 -9.89 -4.37
N ASP A 8 -1.18 -8.78 -4.67
CA ASP A 8 0.15 -8.57 -4.12
C ASP A 8 0.08 -7.97 -2.73
N LEU A 9 -1.10 -7.64 -2.27
CA LEU A 9 -1.27 -7.02 -0.97
C LEU A 9 -1.66 -8.07 0.05
N GLU A 10 -1.11 -7.96 1.25
CA GLU A 10 -1.49 -8.87 2.32
C GLU A 10 -2.59 -8.20 3.11
N THR A 11 -3.69 -8.90 3.31
CA THR A 11 -4.83 -8.31 3.98
C THR A 11 -4.68 -8.39 5.49
N VAL A 12 -4.89 -7.26 6.15
CA VAL A 12 -4.79 -7.19 7.60
C VAL A 12 -6.03 -6.46 8.11
N PRO A 13 -6.74 -7.02 9.08
CA PRO A 13 -7.90 -6.32 9.63
C PRO A 13 -7.47 -5.04 10.33
N ALA A 14 -8.31 -4.03 10.26
CA ALA A 14 -7.98 -2.72 10.84
C ALA A 14 -7.64 -2.82 12.33
N THR A 15 -8.35 -3.64 13.08
CA THR A 15 -8.06 -3.78 14.50
C THR A 15 -6.67 -4.32 14.73
N LYS A 16 -6.25 -5.27 13.89
CA LYS A 16 -4.94 -5.84 14.04
C LYS A 16 -3.88 -4.86 13.57
N ALA A 17 -4.17 -4.13 12.50
CA ALA A 17 -3.23 -3.15 11.98
C ALA A 17 -2.95 -2.08 13.02
N LYS A 18 -3.97 -1.69 13.78
CA LYS A 18 -3.80 -0.70 14.82
C LYS A 18 -2.81 -1.20 15.88
N THR A 19 -2.94 -2.45 16.26
CA THR A 19 -2.06 -3.02 17.27
C THR A 19 -0.64 -3.23 16.76
N LEU A 20 -0.50 -3.62 15.50
CA LEU A 20 0.80 -3.94 14.95
C LEU A 20 1.38 -2.88 14.04
N PHE A 21 0.91 -1.66 14.18
CA PHE A 21 1.27 -0.61 13.24
C PHE A 21 2.77 -0.42 13.09
N GLY A 22 3.49 -0.38 14.19
CA GLY A 22 4.94 -0.23 14.13
C GLY A 22 5.60 -1.36 13.35
N GLU A 23 5.12 -2.56 13.57
CA GLU A 23 5.66 -3.71 12.88
C GLU A 23 5.36 -3.66 11.40
N LEU A 24 4.14 -3.23 11.04
CA LEU A 24 3.78 -3.10 9.64
C LEU A 24 4.63 -2.05 8.95
N LEU A 25 4.91 -0.96 9.62
CA LEU A 25 5.78 0.06 9.05
C LEU A 25 7.17 -0.50 8.78
N HIS A 26 7.68 -1.27 9.70
CA HIS A 26 8.99 -1.89 9.51
C HIS A 26 8.98 -2.83 8.31
N GLN A 27 7.95 -3.65 8.21
CA GLN A 27 7.87 -4.62 7.12
C GLN A 27 7.71 -3.94 5.77
N THR A 28 7.02 -2.82 5.70
CA THR A 28 6.92 -2.12 4.43
C THR A 28 8.23 -1.45 4.07
N SER A 29 8.87 -0.80 5.02
CA SER A 29 10.06 -0.02 4.70
C SER A 29 11.30 -0.88 4.50
N VAL A 30 11.40 -1.99 5.21
CA VAL A 30 12.59 -2.83 5.12
C VAL A 30 12.39 -4.00 4.17
N GLU A 31 11.24 -4.63 4.24
CA GLU A 31 11.01 -5.84 3.45
C GLU A 31 10.22 -5.59 2.18
N GLY A 32 9.73 -4.40 1.99
CA GLY A 32 8.96 -4.09 0.79
C GLY A 32 7.60 -4.72 0.73
N ARG A 33 7.06 -5.11 1.87
CA ARG A 33 5.75 -5.73 1.90
C ARG A 33 4.67 -4.67 1.78
N LYS A 34 3.52 -5.07 1.26
CA LYS A 34 2.41 -4.16 1.04
C LYS A 34 1.18 -4.73 1.70
N PHE A 35 0.44 -3.90 2.37
CA PHE A 35 -0.71 -4.38 3.14
C PHE A 35 -2.00 -3.68 2.74
N LEU A 36 -3.05 -4.48 2.69
CA LEU A 36 -4.38 -3.95 2.45
C LEU A 36 -5.11 -4.02 3.79
N ILE A 37 -5.56 -2.89 4.27
CA ILE A 37 -6.25 -2.85 5.55
C ILE A 37 -7.73 -2.90 5.30
N ASP A 38 -8.42 -3.85 5.92
CA ASP A 38 -9.84 -3.96 5.72
C ASP A 38 -10.59 -3.74 7.02
N ARG A 39 -11.85 -3.37 6.90
CA ARG A 39 -12.72 -3.22 8.04
C ARG A 39 -14.01 -3.90 7.67
N HIS A 40 -14.40 -4.90 8.46
CA HIS A 40 -15.61 -5.66 8.20
C HIS A 40 -15.62 -6.22 6.78
N GLY A 41 -14.48 -6.70 6.34
CA GLY A 41 -14.38 -7.33 5.02
C GLY A 41 -14.28 -6.36 3.86
N LYS A 42 -14.20 -5.06 4.13
CA LYS A 42 -14.10 -4.07 3.06
C LYS A 42 -12.78 -3.34 3.11
N PRO A 43 -12.12 -3.17 1.98
CA PRO A 43 -10.85 -2.45 1.96
C PRO A 43 -11.05 -1.00 2.33
N VAL A 44 -10.21 -0.50 3.23
CA VAL A 44 -10.30 0.90 3.61
C VAL A 44 -8.99 1.65 3.45
N SER A 45 -7.86 0.95 3.43
CA SER A 45 -6.56 1.61 3.33
C SER A 45 -5.52 0.67 2.79
N VAL A 46 -4.43 1.24 2.33
CA VAL A 46 -3.30 0.44 1.88
C VAL A 46 -2.06 1.03 2.53
N ILE A 47 -1.14 0.17 2.96
CA ILE A 47 0.12 0.62 3.52
C ILE A 47 1.23 0.18 2.59
N LEU A 48 1.98 1.14 2.10
CA LEU A 48 3.11 0.90 1.21
C LEU A 48 4.32 1.64 1.76
N SER A 49 5.51 1.24 1.34
CA SER A 49 6.68 2.04 1.66
C SER A 49 6.62 3.31 0.82
N TYR A 50 7.35 4.32 1.27
CA TYR A 50 7.41 5.58 0.54
C TYR A 50 8.00 5.35 -0.85
N ARG A 51 8.97 4.47 -0.95
CA ARG A 51 9.57 4.15 -2.23
C ARG A 51 8.55 3.57 -3.21
N GLU A 52 7.72 2.65 -2.74
CA GLU A 52 6.70 2.06 -3.59
C GLU A 52 5.69 3.10 -4.03
N TYR A 53 5.35 3.99 -3.13
CA TYR A 53 4.40 5.04 -3.47
C TYR A 53 4.98 5.95 -4.55
N GLN A 54 6.26 6.29 -4.44
CA GLN A 54 6.90 7.12 -5.44
C GLN A 54 6.93 6.42 -6.80
N GLU A 55 7.15 5.12 -6.80
CA GLU A 55 7.14 4.38 -8.05
C GLU A 55 5.77 4.42 -8.70
N LEU A 56 4.73 4.27 -7.91
CA LEU A 56 3.38 4.34 -8.44
C LEU A 56 3.08 5.70 -9.01
N LEU A 57 3.50 6.74 -8.33
CA LEU A 57 3.28 8.09 -8.80
C LEU A 57 3.98 8.33 -10.12
N ARG A 58 5.22 7.91 -10.22
CA ARG A 58 5.99 8.10 -11.42
C ARG A 58 5.35 7.40 -12.59
N LYS A 59 4.86 6.20 -12.37
CA LYS A 59 4.20 5.48 -13.40
C LYS A 59 2.90 6.11 -13.81
N ALA A 60 2.13 6.60 -12.87
CA ALA A 60 0.88 7.24 -13.18
C ALA A 60 1.13 8.50 -14.01
N GLU A 61 2.16 9.23 -13.67
CA GLU A 61 2.46 10.46 -14.37
C GLU A 61 2.95 10.21 -15.78
N SER A 62 3.65 9.11 -16.00
CA SER A 62 4.15 8.86 -17.33
C SER A 62 3.14 8.16 -18.20
N SER A 63 2.14 7.52 -17.63
CA SER A 63 1.18 6.80 -18.45
C SER A 63 -0.10 7.54 -18.69
N ALA A 64 -0.36 8.65 -17.99
CA ALA A 64 -1.59 9.40 -18.19
C ALA A 64 -1.38 10.81 -17.72
N PRO A 65 -2.08 11.77 -18.33
CA PRO A 65 -1.97 13.12 -17.87
C PRO A 65 -2.44 13.23 -16.46
N LEU A 66 -1.67 13.94 -15.68
CA LEU A 66 -2.02 14.12 -14.32
C LEU A 66 -3.05 15.17 -14.19
N ARG A 67 -4.10 14.90 -13.44
CA ARG A 67 -5.06 15.86 -13.20
C ARG A 67 -5.00 16.26 -11.83
N ASN A 68 -4.82 17.45 -11.57
CA ASN A 68 -4.78 17.90 -10.23
C ASN A 68 -6.07 18.23 -9.71
N PRO A 69 -6.33 17.94 -8.54
CA PRO A 69 -7.57 18.31 -7.88
C PRO A 69 -7.66 19.79 -7.69
#